data_64b53ec2558a378d1786f0832a0f5b2b
#
_entry.id   64b53ec2558a378d1786f0832a0f5b2b
#
_cell.length_a   1.000
_cell.length_b   1.000
_cell.length_c   1.000
_cell.angle_alpha   90.00
_cell.angle_beta   90.00
_cell.angle_gamma   90.00
#
_symmetry.space_group_name_H-M   'P 1'
#
loop_
_entity.id
_entity.type
_entity.pdbx_description
1 polymer ?
#
loop_
_entity_poly.entity_id
_entity_poly.type
_entity_poly.pdbx_seq_one_letter_code
_entity_poly.pdbx_strand_id
1 'polypeptide(L)'
;SLSHADSVQNLMAQARHLALFDFPILIQGESGTQRRTLARAIHNFSRRHHYPFSVLHSPGNDLTEASLLRLLAETNHGTLVLSQVDRFPLSIQDLLVNVLTNVHGNFFSAPETRRFDVRIIAIADDNLYKKVEKGTFLRELFHLLSASELQTVPLRRRCLLYTSDAADE
;
A
#
# COMPACT_ATOMS: atom_id res chain seq x y z
N SER A 1 6.94 25.47 17.14
CA SER A 1 6.94 24.11 16.68
C SER A 1 6.44 24.02 15.23
N LEU A 2 7.37 23.91 14.36
CA LEU A 2 7.20 23.65 12.94
C LEU A 2 6.45 22.36 12.66
N SER A 3 6.04 21.67 13.64
CA SER A 3 6.10 20.26 13.49
C SER A 3 4.79 19.62 13.08
N HIS A 4 3.64 20.04 13.57
CA HIS A 4 2.42 19.28 13.29
C HIS A 4 1.72 19.76 12.03
N ALA A 5 1.62 21.07 11.85
CA ALA A 5 0.98 21.65 10.66
C ALA A 5 1.81 21.38 9.39
N ASP A 6 3.14 21.52 9.48
CA ASP A 6 4.03 21.29 8.35
C ASP A 6 4.11 19.80 7.97
N SER A 7 4.10 18.90 8.94
CA SER A 7 4.07 17.47 8.67
C SER A 7 2.74 17.05 8.04
N VAL A 8 1.62 17.63 8.46
CA VAL A 8 0.31 17.39 7.84
C VAL A 8 0.29 17.96 6.42
N GLN A 9 0.80 19.18 6.19
CA GLN A 9 0.87 19.76 4.85
C GLN A 9 1.76 18.95 3.92
N ASN A 10 2.90 18.45 4.40
CA ASN A 10 3.77 17.57 3.62
C ASN A 10 3.09 16.26 3.30
N LEU A 11 2.38 15.69 4.24
CA LEU A 11 1.61 14.47 4.04
C LEU A 11 0.56 14.68 2.96
N MET A 12 -0.17 15.79 3.00
CA MET A 12 -1.20 16.11 2.03
C MET A 12 -0.61 16.39 0.64
N ALA A 13 0.50 17.11 0.56
CA ALA A 13 1.19 17.36 -0.70
C ALA A 13 1.67 16.06 -1.33
N GLN A 14 2.21 15.16 -0.53
CA GLN A 14 2.63 13.85 -0.98
C GLN A 14 1.44 13.01 -1.45
N ALA A 15 0.34 13.03 -0.71
CA ALA A 15 -0.87 12.32 -1.09
C ALA A 15 -1.41 12.80 -2.43
N ARG A 16 -1.43 14.11 -2.66
CA ARG A 16 -1.86 14.70 -3.93
C ARG A 16 -0.97 14.24 -5.08
N HIS A 17 0.34 14.21 -4.87
CA HIS A 17 1.28 13.75 -5.88
C HIS A 17 1.07 12.27 -6.20
N LEU A 18 0.99 11.41 -5.19
CA LEU A 18 0.79 9.98 -5.36
C LEU A 18 -0.57 9.65 -5.96
N ALA A 19 -1.58 10.49 -5.73
CA ALA A 19 -2.91 10.33 -6.28
C ALA A 19 -2.96 10.43 -7.80
N LEU A 20 -1.96 11.06 -8.44
CA LEU A 20 -1.88 11.21 -9.89
C LEU A 20 -1.59 9.88 -10.61
N PHE A 21 -1.12 8.89 -9.90
CA PHE A 21 -0.65 7.63 -10.48
C PHE A 21 -1.56 6.47 -10.07
N ASP A 22 -1.52 5.39 -10.83
CA ASP A 22 -2.31 4.18 -10.56
C ASP A 22 -1.46 2.99 -10.11
N PHE A 23 -0.14 3.11 -10.14
CA PHE A 23 0.73 2.02 -9.72
C PHE A 23 0.58 1.71 -8.22
N PRO A 24 0.92 0.48 -7.79
CA PRO A 24 0.91 0.13 -6.37
C PRO A 24 1.85 1.01 -5.56
N ILE A 25 1.46 1.32 -4.34
CA ILE A 25 2.27 2.11 -3.41
C ILE A 25 2.56 1.27 -2.19
N LEU A 26 3.81 1.29 -1.74
CA LEU A 26 4.23 0.67 -0.49
C LEU A 26 4.55 1.76 0.53
N ILE A 27 3.84 1.73 1.65
CA ILE A 27 4.07 2.62 2.78
C ILE A 27 4.68 1.77 3.91
N GLN A 28 5.92 2.03 4.25
CA GLN A 28 6.62 1.33 5.33
C GLN A 28 6.81 2.25 6.53
N GLY A 29 6.73 1.68 7.72
CA GLY A 29 6.96 2.42 8.95
C GLY A 29 6.29 1.75 10.14
N GLU A 30 6.59 2.25 11.32
CA GLU A 30 6.06 1.70 12.56
C GLU A 30 4.55 1.89 12.68
N SER A 31 3.91 0.95 13.38
CA SER A 31 2.51 1.03 13.74
C SER A 31 2.19 2.32 14.51
N GLY A 32 1.00 2.86 14.31
CA GLY A 32 0.55 4.07 14.99
C GLY A 32 0.95 5.37 14.29
N THR A 33 1.61 5.29 13.14
CA THR A 33 1.89 6.46 12.31
C THR A 33 0.70 6.73 11.39
N GLN A 34 0.70 7.87 10.71
CA GLN A 34 -0.42 8.33 9.89
C GLN A 34 -0.50 7.63 8.51
N ARG A 35 -0.10 6.37 8.45
CA ARG A 35 -0.05 5.61 7.19
C ARG A 35 -1.42 5.41 6.56
N ARG A 36 -2.43 5.08 7.37
CA ARG A 36 -3.81 4.96 6.88
C ARG A 36 -4.38 6.30 6.46
N THR A 37 -4.07 7.36 7.18
CA THR A 37 -4.46 8.72 6.82
C THR A 37 -3.89 9.09 5.46
N LEU A 38 -2.62 8.75 5.20
CA LEU A 38 -2.00 8.96 3.91
C LEU A 38 -2.70 8.15 2.81
N ALA A 39 -2.99 6.88 3.06
CA ALA A 39 -3.69 6.03 2.09
C ALA A 39 -5.08 6.59 1.75
N ARG A 40 -5.82 7.02 2.77
CA ARG A 40 -7.15 7.62 2.57
C ARG A 40 -7.06 8.92 1.79
N ALA A 41 -6.07 9.75 2.09
CA ALA A 41 -5.86 11.01 1.37
C ALA A 41 -5.51 10.76 -0.10
N ILE A 42 -4.66 9.78 -0.38
CA ILE A 42 -4.34 9.39 -1.77
C ILE A 42 -5.61 9.02 -2.54
N HIS A 43 -6.47 8.22 -1.93
CA HIS A 43 -7.76 7.86 -2.54
C HIS A 43 -8.63 9.09 -2.79
N ASN A 44 -8.79 9.94 -1.77
CA ASN A 44 -9.68 11.11 -1.83
C ASN A 44 -9.23 12.13 -2.87
N PHE A 45 -7.92 12.26 -3.11
CA PHE A 45 -7.38 13.16 -4.14
C PHE A 45 -7.31 12.52 -5.52
N SER A 46 -7.53 11.21 -5.63
CA SER A 46 -7.43 10.50 -6.91
C SER A 46 -8.72 10.56 -7.71
N ARG A 47 -8.63 10.13 -8.98
CA ARG A 47 -9.82 9.95 -9.84
C ARG A 47 -10.75 8.86 -9.31
N ARG A 48 -10.28 8.05 -8.36
CA ARG A 48 -11.04 6.96 -7.76
C ARG A 48 -11.86 7.39 -6.54
N HIS A 49 -11.90 8.68 -6.21
CA HIS A 49 -12.52 9.19 -4.97
C HIS A 49 -14.01 8.88 -4.84
N HIS A 50 -14.73 8.67 -5.93
CA HIS A 50 -16.15 8.27 -5.91
C HIS A 50 -16.36 6.76 -5.84
N TYR A 51 -15.28 5.99 -5.93
CA TYR A 51 -15.34 4.53 -5.90
C TYR A 51 -14.96 4.00 -4.52
N PRO A 52 -15.20 2.71 -4.24
CA PRO A 52 -14.98 2.17 -2.91
C PRO A 52 -13.54 2.30 -2.41
N PHE A 53 -13.41 2.48 -1.12
CA PHE A 53 -12.15 2.43 -0.39
C PHE A 53 -12.28 1.33 0.66
N SER A 54 -11.47 0.30 0.56
CA SER A 54 -11.53 -0.86 1.44
C SER A 54 -10.18 -1.11 2.08
N VAL A 55 -10.19 -1.66 3.28
CA VAL A 55 -8.98 -2.02 4.02
C VAL A 55 -9.03 -3.50 4.36
N LEU A 56 -8.02 -4.24 3.93
CA LEU A 56 -7.83 -5.63 4.30
C LEU A 56 -6.77 -5.73 5.38
N HIS A 57 -7.16 -6.29 6.52
CA HIS A 57 -6.27 -6.48 7.66
C HIS A 57 -5.73 -7.90 7.76
N SER A 58 -4.46 -8.03 8.10
CA SER A 58 -3.89 -9.26 8.63
C SER A 58 -3.48 -9.02 10.10
N PRO A 59 -3.53 -10.00 10.98
CA PRO A 59 -3.99 -11.35 10.76
C PRO A 59 -5.48 -11.49 11.09
N GLY A 60 -6.23 -12.00 10.12
CA GLY A 60 -7.57 -12.48 10.39
C GLY A 60 -7.62 -13.95 10.01
N ASN A 61 -8.25 -14.78 10.83
CA ASN A 61 -8.50 -16.18 10.49
C ASN A 61 -9.39 -16.32 9.25
N ASP A 62 -9.95 -15.21 8.79
CA ASP A 62 -10.86 -15.16 7.65
C ASP A 62 -10.18 -14.75 6.34
N LEU A 63 -8.86 -14.56 6.34
CA LEU A 63 -8.13 -14.20 5.13
C LEU A 63 -7.87 -15.43 4.28
N THR A 64 -8.77 -15.67 3.34
CA THR A 64 -8.69 -16.75 2.35
C THR A 64 -8.57 -16.17 0.96
N GLU A 65 -8.19 -17.00 0.00
CA GLU A 65 -8.17 -16.58 -1.41
C GLU A 65 -9.56 -16.11 -1.86
N ALA A 66 -10.60 -16.85 -1.46
CA ALA A 66 -11.98 -16.49 -1.81
C ALA A 66 -12.38 -15.14 -1.21
N SER A 67 -12.01 -14.86 0.04
CA SER A 67 -12.33 -13.59 0.68
C SER A 67 -11.59 -12.42 0.03
N LEU A 68 -10.33 -12.63 -0.38
CA LEU A 68 -9.57 -11.60 -1.09
C LEU A 68 -10.19 -11.30 -2.46
N LEU A 69 -10.54 -12.33 -3.23
CA LEU A 69 -11.16 -12.15 -4.54
C LEU A 69 -12.51 -11.44 -4.44
N ARG A 70 -13.30 -11.77 -3.41
CA ARG A 70 -14.57 -11.08 -3.16
C ARG A 70 -14.34 -9.61 -2.86
N LEU A 71 -13.37 -9.31 -2.00
CA LEU A 71 -13.07 -7.92 -1.63
C LEU A 71 -12.55 -7.12 -2.83
N LEU A 72 -11.74 -7.72 -3.68
CA LEU A 72 -11.29 -7.09 -4.94
C LEU A 72 -12.48 -6.76 -5.84
N ALA A 73 -13.43 -7.68 -5.97
CA ALA A 73 -14.63 -7.44 -6.78
C ALA A 73 -15.50 -6.31 -6.19
N GLU A 74 -15.66 -6.29 -4.88
CA GLU A 74 -16.43 -5.24 -4.18
C GLU A 74 -15.75 -3.88 -4.25
N THR A 75 -14.42 -3.87 -4.37
CA THR A 75 -13.62 -2.64 -4.42
C THR A 75 -13.31 -2.20 -5.86
N ASN A 76 -13.86 -2.88 -6.85
CA ASN A 76 -13.54 -2.62 -8.25
C ASN A 76 -13.69 -1.14 -8.60
N HIS A 77 -12.73 -0.62 -9.35
CA HIS A 77 -12.51 0.80 -9.69
C HIS A 77 -12.02 1.67 -8.54
N GLY A 78 -12.00 1.15 -7.32
CA GLY A 78 -11.60 1.88 -6.12
C GLY A 78 -10.18 1.60 -5.67
N THR A 79 -9.96 1.71 -4.36
CA THR A 79 -8.66 1.54 -3.73
C THR A 79 -8.75 0.49 -2.62
N LEU A 80 -7.85 -0.48 -2.66
CA LEU A 80 -7.72 -1.48 -1.60
C LEU A 80 -6.42 -1.26 -0.85
N VAL A 81 -6.52 -1.04 0.45
CA VAL A 81 -5.38 -0.94 1.35
C VAL A 81 -5.11 -2.32 1.95
N LEU A 82 -3.88 -2.80 1.82
CA LEU A 82 -3.42 -4.03 2.42
C LEU A 82 -2.65 -3.67 3.69
N SER A 83 -3.32 -3.74 4.84
CA SER A 83 -2.73 -3.38 6.13
C SER A 83 -1.95 -4.54 6.70
N GLN A 84 -0.76 -4.29 7.20
CA GLN A 84 0.15 -5.31 7.71
C GLN A 84 0.45 -6.41 6.67
N VAL A 85 0.74 -5.98 5.45
CA VAL A 85 1.00 -6.89 4.33
C VAL A 85 2.18 -7.82 4.61
N ASP A 86 3.12 -7.37 5.43
CA ASP A 86 4.28 -8.15 5.88
C ASP A 86 3.90 -9.42 6.66
N ARG A 87 2.66 -9.50 7.15
CA ARG A 87 2.13 -10.65 7.91
C ARG A 87 1.19 -11.53 7.10
N PHE A 88 0.97 -11.22 5.84
CA PHE A 88 0.07 -12.03 5.00
C PHE A 88 0.66 -13.42 4.77
N PRO A 89 -0.18 -14.47 4.78
CA PRO A 89 0.27 -15.82 4.41
C PRO A 89 0.83 -15.87 2.99
N LEU A 90 1.79 -16.75 2.73
CA LEU A 90 2.40 -16.89 1.41
C LEU A 90 1.40 -17.22 0.31
N SER A 91 0.34 -17.97 0.62
CA SER A 91 -0.73 -18.27 -0.34
C SER A 91 -1.47 -17.01 -0.81
N ILE A 92 -1.69 -16.07 0.11
CA ILE A 92 -2.34 -14.80 -0.21
C ILE A 92 -1.38 -13.88 -0.96
N GLN A 93 -0.11 -13.89 -0.60
CA GLN A 93 0.93 -13.16 -1.33
C GLN A 93 1.02 -13.64 -2.79
N ASP A 94 0.95 -14.95 -3.00
CA ASP A 94 1.00 -15.55 -4.33
C ASP A 94 -0.22 -15.12 -5.16
N LEU A 95 -1.40 -15.11 -4.57
CA LEU A 95 -2.61 -14.62 -5.23
C LEU A 95 -2.48 -13.14 -5.59
N LEU A 96 -1.90 -12.32 -4.70
CA LEU A 96 -1.66 -10.90 -4.98
C LEU A 96 -0.68 -10.70 -6.14
N VAL A 97 0.36 -11.52 -6.24
CA VAL A 97 1.28 -11.50 -7.39
C VAL A 97 0.49 -11.74 -8.67
N ASN A 98 -0.37 -12.74 -8.69
CA ASN A 98 -1.18 -13.06 -9.86
C ASN A 98 -2.13 -11.92 -10.23
N VAL A 99 -2.80 -11.35 -9.26
CA VAL A 99 -3.71 -10.22 -9.47
C VAL A 99 -2.96 -9.00 -10.03
N LEU A 100 -1.83 -8.64 -9.42
CA LEU A 100 -1.06 -7.46 -9.83
C LEU A 100 -0.40 -7.65 -11.21
N THR A 101 0.04 -8.85 -11.52
CA THR A 101 0.64 -9.16 -12.81
C THR A 101 -0.40 -9.11 -13.94
N ASN A 102 -1.62 -9.50 -13.67
CA ASN A 102 -2.70 -9.52 -14.66
C ASN A 102 -3.25 -8.13 -14.98
N VAL A 103 -3.18 -7.21 -14.04
CA VAL A 103 -3.55 -5.81 -14.27
C VAL A 103 -2.66 -5.17 -15.34
N HIS A 104 -1.41 -5.65 -15.50
CA HIS A 104 -0.44 -5.09 -16.44
C HIS A 104 -0.34 -5.84 -17.78
N GLY A 105 -1.26 -6.71 -18.13
CA GLY A 105 -1.44 -7.14 -19.51
C GLY A 105 -1.03 -8.55 -19.90
N ASN A 106 -0.86 -9.47 -18.98
CA ASN A 106 -0.69 -10.88 -19.35
C ASN A 106 -2.04 -11.61 -19.36
N PHE A 107 -2.54 -11.84 -20.57
CA PHE A 107 -3.86 -12.34 -20.83
C PHE A 107 -4.04 -13.88 -20.67
N PHE A 108 -3.04 -14.58 -20.17
CA PHE A 108 -3.03 -16.05 -20.20
C PHE A 108 -3.29 -16.71 -18.85
N SER A 109 -3.64 -15.97 -17.84
CA SER A 109 -3.94 -16.56 -16.55
C SER A 109 -5.41 -16.89 -16.38
N ALA A 110 -5.64 -17.81 -15.48
CA ALA A 110 -6.93 -18.45 -15.23
C ALA A 110 -8.11 -17.46 -15.20
N PRO A 111 -9.28 -17.86 -15.74
CA PRO A 111 -10.46 -17.00 -15.78
C PRO A 111 -10.97 -16.54 -14.41
N GLU A 112 -10.46 -17.12 -13.34
CA GLU A 112 -10.79 -16.77 -11.96
C GLU A 112 -10.06 -15.53 -11.46
N THR A 113 -8.93 -15.18 -12.06
CA THR A 113 -8.20 -13.94 -11.76
C THR A 113 -8.65 -12.86 -12.73
N ARG A 114 -9.92 -12.54 -12.69
CA ARG A 114 -10.47 -11.47 -13.52
C ARG A 114 -9.73 -10.17 -13.28
N ARG A 115 -9.65 -9.37 -14.33
CA ARG A 115 -9.11 -8.03 -14.34
C ARG A 115 -9.83 -7.17 -13.32
N PHE A 116 -9.26 -7.06 -12.16
CA PHE A 116 -9.74 -6.09 -11.19
C PHE A 116 -9.04 -4.76 -11.47
N ASP A 117 -9.81 -3.72 -11.66
CA ASP A 117 -9.30 -2.36 -11.74
C ASP A 117 -9.32 -1.79 -10.32
N VAL A 118 -8.30 -2.12 -9.55
CA VAL A 118 -8.17 -1.70 -8.15
C VAL A 118 -6.78 -1.14 -7.92
N ARG A 119 -6.70 0.03 -7.34
CA ARG A 119 -5.43 0.57 -6.90
C ARG A 119 -5.05 -0.06 -5.56
N ILE A 120 -3.83 -0.59 -5.49
CA ILE A 120 -3.32 -1.24 -4.27
C ILE A 120 -2.41 -0.28 -3.52
N ILE A 121 -2.68 -0.10 -2.23
CA ILE A 121 -1.78 0.58 -1.30
C ILE A 121 -1.44 -0.41 -0.20
N ALA A 122 -0.19 -0.83 -0.14
CA ALA A 122 0.29 -1.78 0.86
C ALA A 122 0.95 -1.03 2.02
N ILE A 123 0.61 -1.43 3.23
CA ILE A 123 1.20 -0.89 4.46
C ILE A 123 1.92 -2.01 5.18
N ALA A 124 3.19 -1.79 5.49
CA ALA A 124 4.02 -2.73 6.24
C ALA A 124 4.57 -2.07 7.50
N ASP A 125 4.55 -2.82 8.61
CA ASP A 125 5.08 -2.33 9.89
C ASP A 125 6.59 -2.41 9.96
N ASP A 126 7.19 -3.35 9.22
CA ASP A 126 8.62 -3.62 9.21
C ASP A 126 9.24 -3.37 7.83
N ASN A 127 10.56 -3.42 7.80
CA ASN A 127 11.29 -3.45 6.54
C ASN A 127 10.96 -4.73 5.78
N LEU A 128 10.24 -4.58 4.70
CA LEU A 128 9.72 -5.69 3.93
C LEU A 128 10.85 -6.49 3.24
N TYR A 129 11.93 -5.82 2.86
CA TYR A 129 13.09 -6.47 2.26
C TYR A 129 13.72 -7.50 3.20
N LYS A 130 13.79 -7.22 4.49
CA LYS A 130 14.29 -8.17 5.48
C LYS A 130 13.43 -9.45 5.52
N LYS A 131 12.13 -9.30 5.34
CA LYS A 131 11.21 -10.44 5.27
C LYS A 131 11.39 -11.24 3.98
N VAL A 132 11.74 -10.60 2.90
CA VAL A 132 12.13 -11.28 1.65
C VAL A 132 13.36 -12.14 1.90
N GLU A 133 14.38 -11.59 2.55
CA GLU A 133 15.60 -12.34 2.88
C GLU A 133 15.34 -13.54 3.78
N LYS A 134 14.40 -13.41 4.71
CA LYS A 134 14.00 -14.50 5.61
C LYS A 134 13.09 -15.54 4.94
N GLY A 135 12.60 -15.28 3.74
CA GLY A 135 11.71 -16.19 3.03
C GLY A 135 10.25 -16.12 3.46
N THR A 136 9.86 -15.14 4.27
CA THR A 136 8.47 -14.98 4.73
C THR A 136 7.67 -14.02 3.85
N PHE A 137 8.34 -13.33 2.94
CA PHE A 137 7.69 -12.45 1.97
C PHE A 137 8.25 -12.72 0.58
N LEU A 138 7.37 -12.84 -0.41
CA LEU A 138 7.77 -13.16 -1.79
C LEU A 138 8.52 -11.99 -2.43
N ARG A 139 9.68 -12.28 -2.99
CA ARG A 139 10.49 -11.29 -3.70
C ARG A 139 9.72 -10.65 -4.85
N GLU A 140 8.97 -11.44 -5.59
CA GLU A 140 8.18 -10.96 -6.71
C GLU A 140 7.10 -9.96 -6.25
N LEU A 141 6.41 -10.26 -5.15
CA LEU A 141 5.43 -9.33 -4.59
C LEU A 141 6.09 -8.04 -4.10
N PHE A 142 7.24 -8.15 -3.45
CA PHE A 142 8.02 -6.99 -3.03
C PHE A 142 8.33 -6.07 -4.22
N HIS A 143 8.81 -6.64 -5.32
CA HIS A 143 9.12 -5.85 -6.52
C HIS A 143 7.88 -5.19 -7.12
N LEU A 144 6.75 -5.89 -7.16
CA LEU A 144 5.50 -5.33 -7.67
C LEU A 144 5.00 -4.16 -6.82
N LEU A 145 5.11 -4.27 -5.50
CA LEU A 145 4.67 -3.21 -4.58
C LEU A 145 5.62 -2.02 -4.53
N SER A 146 6.91 -2.25 -4.72
CA SER A 146 7.96 -1.23 -4.60
C SER A 146 8.52 -0.76 -5.94
N ALA A 147 7.85 -1.10 -7.05
CA ALA A 147 8.31 -0.76 -8.39
C ALA A 147 8.27 0.75 -8.68
N SER A 148 7.55 1.53 -7.93
CA SER A 148 7.58 2.97 -8.07
C SER A 148 8.80 3.54 -7.36
N GLU A 149 9.52 4.42 -8.03
CA GLU A 149 10.66 5.15 -7.44
C GLU A 149 10.22 6.13 -6.34
N LEU A 150 8.92 6.32 -6.18
CA LEU A 150 8.33 7.16 -5.15
C LEU A 150 8.16 6.38 -3.86
N GLN A 151 9.21 5.72 -3.40
CA GLN A 151 9.19 5.09 -2.09
C GLN A 151 9.06 6.15 -1.02
N THR A 152 8.00 6.03 -0.25
CA THR A 152 7.81 6.91 0.87
C THR A 152 8.79 6.55 1.97
N VAL A 153 9.60 7.52 2.36
CA VAL A 153 10.35 7.44 3.61
C VAL A 153 9.33 7.22 4.74
N PRO A 154 9.59 6.32 5.70
CA PRO A 154 8.68 6.12 6.83
C PRO A 154 8.29 7.46 7.44
N LEU A 155 7.00 7.64 7.68
CA LEU A 155 6.47 8.92 8.18
C LEU A 155 7.18 9.39 9.44
N ARG A 156 7.55 8.48 10.32
CA ARG A 156 8.29 8.77 11.53
C ARG A 156 9.67 9.38 11.24
N ARG A 157 10.40 8.87 10.26
CA ARG A 157 11.72 9.42 9.89
C ARG A 157 11.60 10.82 9.32
N ARG A 158 10.50 11.13 8.64
CA ARG A 158 10.25 12.48 8.16
C ARG A 158 10.02 13.45 9.30
N CYS A 159 9.23 13.08 10.29
CA CYS A 159 9.02 13.87 11.47
C CYS A 159 10.33 14.10 12.24
N LEU A 160 11.17 13.08 12.33
CA LEU A 160 12.47 13.19 12.99
C LEU A 160 13.45 14.04 12.19
N LEU A 161 13.47 13.94 10.86
CA LEU A 161 14.30 14.78 10.01
C LEU A 161 13.89 16.25 10.11
N TYR A 162 12.61 16.53 10.12
CA TYR A 162 12.11 17.88 10.32
C TYR A 162 12.47 18.42 11.71
N THR A 163 12.37 17.60 12.73
CA THR A 163 12.69 18.00 14.09
C THR A 163 14.19 18.24 14.27
N SER A 164 15.06 17.45 13.64
CA SER A 164 16.52 17.67 13.72
C SER A 164 16.96 18.88 12.90
N ASP A 165 16.36 19.13 11.74
CA ASP A 165 16.66 20.33 10.95
C ASP A 165 16.23 21.60 11.68
N ALA A 166 15.11 21.56 12.39
CA ALA A 166 14.66 22.67 13.23
C ALA A 166 15.53 22.89 14.46
N ALA A 167 16.19 21.84 14.95
CA ALA A 167 17.08 21.95 16.12
C ALA A 167 18.47 22.47 15.76
N ASP A 168 18.89 22.35 14.50
CA ASP A 168 20.20 22.82 14.02
C ASP A 168 20.21 24.31 13.64
N GLU A 169 19.08 24.95 13.66
CA GLU A 169 18.94 26.39 13.48
C GLU A 169 18.89 27.14 14.84
#